data_11e6aaf3f4a624065a12ba648cf4cdba
#
_entry.id   11e6aaf3f4a624065a12ba648cf4cdba
#
_cell.length_a   1.000
_cell.length_b   1.000
_cell.length_c   1.000
_cell.angle_alpha   90.00
_cell.angle_beta   90.00
_cell.angle_gamma   90.00
#
_symmetry.space_group_name_H-M   'P 1'
#
loop_
_entity.id
_entity.type
_entity.pdbx_description
1 polymer ?
#
loop_
_entity_poly.entity_id
_entity_poly.type
_entity_poly.pdbx_seq_one_letter_code
_entity_poly.pdbx_strand_id
1 'polypeptide(L)'
;LRLLCCTLALLLATPLAAAELDLTVQIPEQKVAEYHRPYAAIWIERADRSVAAQLAAWYAQKDSKEGAGTKWLPDLRQWWRRGGRELSLPVDGVSGATRPAGQYQLKFVDGQAPLGTLAPGDYTLVVEAAREVGGREVVRVPFTWPVSATQHLSAQGSSELGAVSLDINP
;
A
#
# COMPACT_ATOMS: atom_id res chain seq x y z
N LEU A 1 -21.83 15.64 -62.91
CA LEU A 1 -21.47 16.25 -61.61
C LEU A 1 -21.70 15.21 -60.50
N ARG A 2 -20.61 14.48 -60.07
CA ARG A 2 -20.68 13.48 -59.02
C ARG A 2 -20.20 14.15 -57.71
N LEU A 3 -21.13 14.34 -56.78
CA LEU A 3 -20.79 14.75 -55.39
C LEU A 3 -20.20 13.55 -54.67
N LEU A 4 -18.95 13.67 -54.26
CA LEU A 4 -18.26 12.75 -53.35
C LEU A 4 -18.61 13.21 -51.91
N CYS A 5 -19.48 12.48 -51.20
CA CYS A 5 -19.74 12.68 -49.80
C CYS A 5 -18.59 12.00 -49.00
N CYS A 6 -17.61 12.76 -48.53
CA CYS A 6 -16.65 12.30 -47.54
C CYS A 6 -17.31 12.29 -46.15
N THR A 7 -17.71 11.12 -45.69
CA THR A 7 -18.10 10.93 -44.28
C THR A 7 -16.87 10.87 -43.41
N LEU A 8 -16.62 11.94 -42.67
CA LEU A 8 -15.56 12.01 -41.64
C LEU A 8 -16.02 11.21 -40.41
N ALA A 9 -15.52 10.00 -40.27
CA ALA A 9 -15.75 9.20 -39.04
C ALA A 9 -14.95 9.81 -37.88
N LEU A 10 -15.67 10.47 -36.98
CA LEU A 10 -15.11 10.98 -35.74
C LEU A 10 -14.86 9.78 -34.78
N LEU A 11 -13.63 9.32 -34.69
CA LEU A 11 -13.19 8.34 -33.67
C LEU A 11 -13.26 9.01 -32.30
N LEU A 12 -14.32 8.77 -31.55
CA LEU A 12 -14.42 9.11 -30.15
C LEU A 12 -13.44 8.20 -29.37
N ALA A 13 -12.25 8.73 -29.08
CA ALA A 13 -11.34 8.10 -28.13
C ALA A 13 -11.99 8.17 -26.73
N THR A 14 -12.52 7.06 -26.24
CA THR A 14 -12.90 6.94 -24.83
C THR A 14 -11.65 7.07 -23.99
N PRO A 15 -11.61 7.96 -22.98
CA PRO A 15 -10.47 8.00 -22.08
C PRO A 15 -10.37 6.63 -21.39
N LEU A 16 -9.25 5.95 -21.54
CA LEU A 16 -8.92 4.77 -20.77
C LEU A 16 -8.73 5.24 -19.33
N ALA A 17 -9.61 4.81 -18.43
CA ALA A 17 -9.44 5.09 -17.02
C ALA A 17 -8.11 4.46 -16.56
N ALA A 18 -7.36 5.18 -15.70
CA ALA A 18 -6.18 4.60 -15.10
C ALA A 18 -6.60 3.53 -14.09
N ALA A 19 -5.90 2.41 -14.10
CA ALA A 19 -6.19 1.33 -13.18
C ALA A 19 -5.92 1.75 -11.71
N GLU A 20 -6.71 1.21 -10.80
CA GLU A 20 -6.71 1.61 -9.39
C GLU A 20 -6.53 0.41 -8.46
N LEU A 21 -5.82 0.65 -7.36
CA LEU A 21 -5.67 -0.25 -6.23
C LEU A 21 -6.38 0.36 -5.02
N ASP A 22 -7.46 -0.26 -4.57
CA ASP A 22 -8.18 0.11 -3.34
C ASP A 22 -7.81 -0.88 -2.23
N LEU A 23 -7.02 -0.41 -1.29
CA LEU A 23 -6.52 -1.20 -0.18
C LEU A 23 -7.30 -0.90 1.10
N THR A 24 -7.72 -1.94 1.79
CA THR A 24 -8.26 -1.83 3.15
C THR A 24 -7.38 -2.60 4.12
N VAL A 25 -6.95 -1.93 5.19
CA VAL A 25 -6.13 -2.53 6.26
C VAL A 25 -6.87 -2.38 7.58
N GLN A 26 -7.05 -3.50 8.29
CA GLN A 26 -7.61 -3.52 9.62
C GLN A 26 -6.50 -3.63 10.67
N ILE A 27 -6.47 -2.67 11.61
CA ILE A 27 -5.70 -2.76 12.86
C ILE A 27 -6.68 -3.23 13.95
N PRO A 28 -6.49 -4.43 14.51
CA PRO A 28 -7.41 -4.97 15.50
C PRO A 28 -7.26 -4.27 16.85
N GLU A 29 -8.35 -4.26 17.62
CA GLU A 29 -8.30 -3.86 19.02
C GLU A 29 -7.50 -4.88 19.83
N GLN A 30 -6.58 -4.40 20.66
CA GLN A 30 -5.75 -5.23 21.53
C GLN A 30 -6.20 -5.08 22.98
N LYS A 31 -6.61 -6.19 23.61
CA LYS A 31 -6.96 -6.23 25.03
C LYS A 31 -5.71 -6.49 25.89
N VAL A 32 -4.86 -5.47 26.01
CA VAL A 32 -3.59 -5.53 26.75
C VAL A 32 -3.54 -4.44 27.81
N ALA A 33 -2.74 -4.64 28.86
CA ALA A 33 -2.64 -3.70 29.95
C ALA A 33 -2.02 -2.36 29.52
N GLU A 34 -1.08 -2.42 28.57
CA GLU A 34 -0.40 -1.26 28.01
C GLU A 34 -0.52 -1.30 26.48
N TYR A 35 -1.23 -0.35 25.92
CA TYR A 35 -1.46 -0.30 24.48
C TYR A 35 -0.66 0.82 23.82
N HIS A 36 0.19 0.44 22.89
CA HIS A 36 0.86 1.35 21.95
C HIS A 36 0.28 1.17 20.55
N ARG A 37 0.13 2.26 19.82
CA ARG A 37 -0.28 2.19 18.41
C ARG A 37 0.83 1.54 17.59
N PRO A 38 0.52 0.56 16.73
CA PRO A 38 1.54 -0.08 15.92
C PRO A 38 2.14 0.89 14.91
N TYR A 39 3.43 0.71 14.65
CA TYR A 39 4.02 1.16 13.40
C TYR A 39 3.57 0.22 12.31
N ALA A 40 3.33 0.74 11.11
CA ALA A 40 2.95 -0.09 9.97
C ALA A 40 3.62 0.41 8.70
N ALA A 41 3.97 -0.53 7.83
CA ALA A 41 4.46 -0.24 6.49
C ALA A 41 3.70 -1.06 5.46
N ILE A 42 3.48 -0.47 4.30
CA ILE A 42 2.75 -1.05 3.18
C ILE A 42 3.57 -0.82 1.93
N TRP A 43 3.87 -1.91 1.20
CA TRP A 43 4.64 -1.84 -0.03
C TRP A 43 4.24 -2.94 -1.01
N ILE A 44 4.67 -2.81 -2.24
CA ILE A 44 4.50 -3.84 -3.27
C ILE A 44 5.87 -4.45 -3.59
N GLU A 45 5.94 -5.77 -3.56
CA GLU A 45 7.10 -6.56 -3.98
C GLU A 45 6.87 -7.19 -5.35
N ARG A 46 7.93 -7.28 -6.16
CA ARG A 46 8.00 -8.12 -7.36
C ARG A 46 8.22 -9.58 -6.98
N ALA A 47 8.16 -10.49 -7.95
CA ALA A 47 8.40 -11.92 -7.75
C ALA A 47 9.79 -12.21 -7.16
N ASP A 48 10.82 -11.42 -7.49
CA ASP A 48 12.17 -11.49 -6.94
C ASP A 48 12.31 -10.85 -5.55
N ARG A 49 11.20 -10.37 -4.98
CA ARG A 49 11.11 -9.63 -3.70
C ARG A 49 11.77 -8.26 -3.69
N SER A 50 12.16 -7.71 -4.83
CA SER A 50 12.52 -6.29 -4.91
C SER A 50 11.27 -5.42 -4.73
N VAL A 51 11.44 -4.22 -4.19
CA VAL A 51 10.33 -3.28 -3.99
C VAL A 51 9.94 -2.65 -5.31
N ALA A 52 8.66 -2.75 -5.67
CA ALA A 52 8.08 -2.08 -6.82
C ALA A 52 7.56 -0.69 -6.46
N ALA A 53 6.91 -0.56 -5.28
CA ALA A 53 6.39 0.70 -4.78
C ALA A 53 6.36 0.71 -3.25
N GLN A 54 6.67 1.85 -2.64
CA GLN A 54 6.46 2.13 -1.22
C GLN A 54 5.14 2.90 -1.09
N LEU A 55 4.13 2.30 -0.45
CA LEU A 55 2.79 2.86 -0.44
C LEU A 55 2.46 3.64 0.82
N ALA A 56 2.88 3.15 1.98
CA ALA A 56 2.70 3.86 3.24
C ALA A 56 3.72 3.43 4.30
N ALA A 57 4.06 4.37 5.18
CA ALA A 57 4.83 4.13 6.41
C ALA A 57 4.20 4.96 7.53
N TRP A 58 3.57 4.30 8.50
CA TRP A 58 2.90 4.94 9.64
C TRP A 58 3.76 4.79 10.89
N TYR A 59 4.25 5.90 11.39
CA TYR A 59 5.14 5.96 12.54
C TYR A 59 4.91 7.23 13.36
N ALA A 60 5.50 7.35 14.54
CA ALA A 60 5.43 8.55 15.34
C ALA A 60 6.12 9.72 14.62
N GLN A 61 5.34 10.74 14.26
CA GLN A 61 5.82 11.90 13.48
C GLN A 61 6.49 12.95 14.37
N LYS A 62 6.27 12.88 15.69
CA LYS A 62 6.83 13.81 16.67
C LYS A 62 7.87 13.12 17.51
N ASP A 63 8.89 13.86 17.85
CA ASP A 63 9.88 13.41 18.85
C ASP A 63 9.24 13.32 20.22
N SER A 64 9.66 12.32 20.99
CA SER A 64 9.29 12.10 22.38
C SER A 64 10.52 12.25 23.29
N LYS A 65 10.32 12.07 24.59
CA LYS A 65 11.43 12.00 25.55
C LYS A 65 12.40 10.84 25.26
N GLU A 66 11.92 9.82 24.55
CA GLU A 66 12.68 8.62 24.18
C GLU A 66 13.43 8.79 22.85
N GLY A 67 13.21 9.90 22.15
CA GLY A 67 13.87 10.27 20.91
C GLY A 67 12.92 10.41 19.73
N ALA A 68 13.51 10.53 18.54
CA ALA A 68 12.78 10.65 17.30
C ALA A 68 11.98 9.38 16.99
N GLY A 69 10.73 9.55 16.49
CA GLY A 69 9.87 8.43 16.15
C GLY A 69 10.46 7.51 15.08
N THR A 70 11.33 8.03 14.22
CA THR A 70 12.06 7.23 13.22
C THR A 70 13.01 6.20 13.82
N LYS A 71 13.40 6.35 15.09
CA LYS A 71 14.29 5.44 15.82
C LYS A 71 13.75 3.99 15.85
N TRP A 72 12.43 3.82 15.85
CA TRP A 72 11.75 2.52 16.00
C TRP A 72 11.34 1.88 14.69
N LEU A 73 11.58 2.55 13.56
CA LEU A 73 11.29 1.99 12.23
C LEU A 73 11.98 0.65 11.93
N PRO A 74 13.21 0.35 12.47
CA PRO A 74 13.82 -0.96 12.32
C PRO A 74 13.02 -2.14 12.91
N ASP A 75 12.00 -1.88 13.76
CA ASP A 75 11.09 -2.91 14.26
C ASP A 75 10.17 -3.47 13.16
N LEU A 76 9.91 -2.69 12.11
CA LEU A 76 9.33 -3.16 10.84
C LEU A 76 10.42 -3.89 10.05
N ARG A 77 10.80 -5.07 10.52
CA ARG A 77 12.04 -5.75 10.11
C ARG A 77 12.12 -6.13 8.65
N GLN A 78 11.00 -6.53 8.04
CA GLN A 78 10.98 -6.86 6.61
C GLN A 78 11.07 -5.60 5.77
N TRP A 79 10.17 -4.65 6.03
CA TRP A 79 10.15 -3.38 5.33
C TRP A 79 11.51 -2.67 5.41
N TRP A 80 12.09 -2.61 6.61
CA TRP A 80 13.39 -1.97 6.85
C TRP A 80 14.50 -2.57 5.98
N ARG A 81 14.55 -3.90 5.88
CA ARG A 81 15.54 -4.60 5.05
C ARG A 81 15.24 -4.54 3.56
N ARG A 82 13.97 -4.33 3.16
CA ARG A 82 13.53 -4.27 1.76
C ARG A 82 13.69 -2.89 1.13
N GLY A 83 14.08 -1.89 1.87
CA GLY A 83 14.30 -0.53 1.34
C GLY A 83 13.87 0.58 2.27
N GLY A 84 13.17 0.28 3.37
CA GLY A 84 12.75 1.31 4.32
C GLY A 84 13.91 2.12 4.88
N ARG A 85 15.04 1.47 5.15
CA ARG A 85 16.27 2.11 5.65
C ARG A 85 16.94 3.08 4.64
N GLU A 86 16.59 2.96 3.37
CA GLU A 86 17.16 3.80 2.29
C GLU A 86 16.30 5.03 2.02
N LEU A 87 15.12 5.11 2.63
CA LEU A 87 14.23 6.25 2.47
C LEU A 87 14.69 7.44 3.31
N SER A 88 14.72 8.60 2.69
CA SER A 88 14.87 9.88 3.39
C SER A 88 13.49 10.33 3.88
N LEU A 89 13.16 9.97 5.11
CA LEU A 89 11.86 10.29 5.71
C LEU A 89 11.80 11.73 6.24
N PRO A 90 10.63 12.40 6.17
CA PRO A 90 9.36 11.92 5.62
C PRO A 90 9.33 11.93 4.08
N VAL A 91 8.60 10.97 3.49
CA VAL A 91 8.32 10.91 2.04
C VAL A 91 6.88 11.29 1.81
N ASP A 92 6.64 12.25 0.92
CA ASP A 92 5.29 12.71 0.56
C ASP A 92 4.43 11.56 -0.01
N GLY A 93 3.18 11.50 0.42
CA GLY A 93 2.23 10.45 0.03
C GLY A 93 2.49 9.07 0.65
N VAL A 94 3.64 8.87 1.34
CA VAL A 94 4.01 7.61 1.99
C VAL A 94 4.01 7.76 3.51
N SER A 95 4.66 8.79 4.05
CA SER A 95 4.80 8.96 5.50
C SER A 95 3.52 9.47 6.15
N GLY A 96 3.11 8.83 7.24
CA GLY A 96 1.95 9.20 8.01
C GLY A 96 2.09 8.85 9.50
N ALA A 97 1.19 9.39 10.32
CA ALA A 97 1.16 9.08 11.74
C ALA A 97 0.65 7.65 12.01
N THR A 98 1.08 7.07 13.13
CA THR A 98 0.51 5.81 13.65
C THR A 98 -1.02 5.91 13.77
N ARG A 99 -1.69 4.79 13.55
CA ARG A 99 -3.15 4.70 13.56
C ARG A 99 -3.65 3.84 14.73
N PRO A 100 -4.75 4.22 15.40
CA PRO A 100 -5.39 3.38 16.41
C PRO A 100 -6.04 2.14 15.77
N ALA A 101 -6.61 1.28 16.61
CA ALA A 101 -7.49 0.20 16.14
C ALA A 101 -8.60 0.76 15.25
N GLY A 102 -8.87 0.10 14.14
CA GLY A 102 -9.85 0.53 13.14
C GLY A 102 -9.57 -0.04 11.76
N GLN A 103 -10.37 0.38 10.79
CA GLN A 103 -10.25 0.00 9.39
C GLN A 103 -9.87 1.23 8.58
N TYR A 104 -8.85 1.09 7.72
CA TYR A 104 -8.26 2.18 6.96
C TYR A 104 -8.25 1.86 5.48
N GLN A 105 -8.81 2.77 4.70
CA GLN A 105 -8.83 2.68 3.25
C GLN A 105 -7.77 3.59 2.65
N LEU A 106 -7.02 3.04 1.68
CA LEU A 106 -6.04 3.77 0.89
C LEU A 106 -6.31 3.47 -0.58
N LYS A 107 -6.25 4.51 -1.39
CA LYS A 107 -6.46 4.41 -2.83
C LYS A 107 -5.19 4.83 -3.56
N PHE A 108 -4.81 4.04 -4.55
CA PHE A 108 -3.64 4.30 -5.39
C PHE A 108 -4.03 4.18 -6.86
N VAL A 109 -3.55 5.09 -7.67
CA VAL A 109 -3.85 5.16 -9.10
C VAL A 109 -2.57 4.88 -9.88
N ASP A 110 -2.65 4.02 -10.89
CA ASP A 110 -1.52 3.72 -11.77
C ASP A 110 -1.01 4.99 -12.45
N GLY A 111 0.30 5.12 -12.53
CA GLY A 111 0.98 6.32 -13.05
C GLY A 111 1.06 7.49 -12.06
N GLN A 112 0.48 7.41 -10.86
CA GLN A 112 0.54 8.45 -9.84
C GLN A 112 1.37 8.02 -8.63
N ALA A 113 2.08 8.97 -8.03
CA ALA A 113 2.77 8.72 -6.76
C ALA A 113 1.75 8.42 -5.64
N PRO A 114 2.09 7.53 -4.68
CA PRO A 114 3.35 6.81 -4.51
C PRO A 114 3.43 5.47 -5.28
N LEU A 115 2.36 5.02 -5.97
CA LEU A 115 2.34 3.76 -6.70
C LEU A 115 3.29 3.76 -7.90
N GLY A 116 3.33 4.87 -8.65
CA GLY A 116 4.01 4.92 -9.93
C GLY A 116 3.33 4.03 -10.97
N THR A 117 4.06 3.65 -12.02
CA THR A 117 3.57 2.74 -13.06
C THR A 117 4.10 1.35 -12.82
N LEU A 118 3.20 0.38 -12.68
CA LEU A 118 3.56 -1.03 -12.57
C LEU A 118 3.67 -1.67 -13.96
N ALA A 119 4.78 -2.34 -14.24
CA ALA A 119 4.91 -3.18 -15.43
C ALA A 119 4.02 -4.43 -15.31
N PRO A 120 3.58 -5.04 -16.43
CA PRO A 120 2.88 -6.32 -16.36
C PRO A 120 3.70 -7.39 -15.64
N GLY A 121 3.06 -8.14 -14.73
CA GLY A 121 3.75 -9.19 -13.96
C GLY A 121 3.03 -9.56 -12.67
N ASP A 122 3.68 -10.45 -11.91
CA ASP A 122 3.21 -10.92 -10.62
C ASP A 122 3.83 -10.09 -9.49
N TYR A 123 2.98 -9.71 -8.54
CA TYR A 123 3.33 -8.86 -7.42
C TYR A 123 2.75 -9.41 -6.12
N THR A 124 3.24 -8.88 -5.02
CA THR A 124 2.68 -9.13 -3.69
C THR A 124 2.54 -7.80 -2.97
N LEU A 125 1.31 -7.45 -2.59
CA LEU A 125 1.08 -6.41 -1.59
C LEU A 125 1.51 -6.96 -0.23
N VAL A 126 2.32 -6.21 0.50
CA VAL A 126 2.81 -6.59 1.81
C VAL A 126 2.44 -5.52 2.82
N VAL A 127 1.88 -5.93 3.93
CA VAL A 127 1.58 -5.08 5.08
C VAL A 127 2.33 -5.66 6.28
N GLU A 128 3.17 -4.85 6.91
CA GLU A 128 3.88 -5.20 8.14
C GLU A 128 3.45 -4.25 9.25
N ALA A 129 3.14 -4.79 10.42
CA ALA A 129 2.88 -4.03 11.63
C ALA A 129 3.79 -4.51 12.76
N ALA A 130 4.27 -3.56 13.57
CA ALA A 130 5.06 -3.82 14.77
C ALA A 130 4.60 -2.89 15.89
N ARG A 131 4.37 -3.43 17.07
CA ARG A 131 3.87 -2.70 18.22
C ARG A 131 4.84 -2.78 19.39
N GLU A 132 5.12 -1.65 20.01
CA GLU A 132 5.91 -1.59 21.24
C GLU A 132 5.25 -2.40 22.35
N VAL A 133 6.04 -3.17 23.09
CA VAL A 133 5.56 -4.13 24.10
C VAL A 133 4.53 -5.10 23.51
N GLY A 134 4.60 -5.34 22.21
CA GLY A 134 3.67 -6.19 21.46
C GLY A 134 4.35 -7.11 20.47
N GLY A 135 3.57 -7.51 19.48
CA GLY A 135 4.02 -8.39 18.43
C GLY A 135 4.48 -7.65 17.18
N ARG A 136 4.79 -8.46 16.19
CA ARG A 136 5.05 -8.07 14.81
C ARG A 136 4.39 -9.07 13.87
N GLU A 137 3.68 -8.58 12.90
CA GLU A 137 2.99 -9.42 11.92
C GLU A 137 3.20 -8.90 10.50
N VAL A 138 3.20 -9.82 9.55
CA VAL A 138 3.27 -9.54 8.12
C VAL A 138 2.15 -10.27 7.41
N VAL A 139 1.33 -9.52 6.68
CA VAL A 139 0.28 -10.07 5.81
C VAL A 139 0.66 -9.82 4.36
N ARG A 140 0.40 -10.82 3.49
CA ARG A 140 0.75 -10.81 2.07
C ARG A 140 -0.46 -11.10 1.23
N VAL A 141 -0.69 -10.29 0.20
CA VAL A 141 -1.77 -10.48 -0.79
C VAL A 141 -1.11 -10.54 -2.18
N PRO A 142 -0.94 -11.72 -2.76
CA PRO A 142 -0.40 -11.85 -4.12
C PRO A 142 -1.44 -11.39 -5.15
N PHE A 143 -0.98 -10.75 -6.23
CA PHE A 143 -1.82 -10.32 -7.34
C PHE A 143 -1.02 -10.26 -8.64
N THR A 144 -1.73 -10.28 -9.78
CA THR A 144 -1.14 -10.10 -11.11
C THR A 144 -1.59 -8.75 -11.68
N TRP A 145 -0.70 -8.05 -12.35
CA TRP A 145 -0.94 -6.76 -12.96
C TRP A 145 -0.62 -6.79 -14.47
N PRO A 146 -1.38 -6.12 -15.34
CA PRO A 146 -2.67 -5.48 -15.08
C PRO A 146 -3.81 -6.50 -14.99
N VAL A 147 -4.96 -6.06 -14.52
CA VAL A 147 -6.18 -6.87 -14.54
C VAL A 147 -7.07 -6.47 -15.71
N SER A 148 -7.82 -7.43 -16.28
CA SER A 148 -8.81 -7.18 -17.33
C SER A 148 -10.24 -6.98 -16.79
N ALA A 149 -10.46 -7.31 -15.51
CA ALA A 149 -11.71 -7.13 -14.78
C ALA A 149 -11.37 -6.91 -13.31
N THR A 150 -12.28 -6.27 -12.59
CA THR A 150 -12.14 -6.04 -11.14
C THR A 150 -11.85 -7.34 -10.41
N GLN A 151 -10.82 -7.32 -9.56
CA GLN A 151 -10.46 -8.42 -8.67
C GLN A 151 -10.59 -8.00 -7.22
N HIS A 152 -11.08 -8.92 -6.39
CA HIS A 152 -11.21 -8.78 -4.95
C HIS A 152 -10.32 -9.82 -4.27
N LEU A 153 -9.24 -9.38 -3.66
CA LEU A 153 -8.25 -10.22 -3.00
C LEU A 153 -8.18 -9.89 -1.52
N SER A 154 -7.89 -10.88 -0.69
CA SER A 154 -7.74 -10.63 0.75
C SER A 154 -6.85 -11.67 1.42
N ALA A 155 -6.29 -11.27 2.55
CA ALA A 155 -5.61 -12.14 3.48
C ALA A 155 -5.93 -11.71 4.92
N GLN A 156 -5.87 -12.65 5.86
CA GLN A 156 -6.23 -12.43 7.25
C GLN A 156 -4.98 -12.47 8.12
N GLY A 157 -4.77 -11.43 8.92
CA GLY A 157 -3.82 -11.43 10.01
C GLY A 157 -4.38 -12.15 11.24
N SER A 158 -3.54 -12.40 12.21
CA SER A 158 -3.86 -13.19 13.41
C SER A 158 -3.57 -12.48 14.72
N SER A 159 -2.86 -11.37 14.70
CA SER A 159 -2.39 -10.68 15.90
C SER A 159 -2.36 -9.16 15.76
N GLU A 160 -1.35 -8.59 15.15
CA GLU A 160 -1.17 -7.13 15.01
C GLU A 160 -1.94 -6.55 13.81
N LEU A 161 -2.35 -7.40 12.88
CA LEU A 161 -3.16 -7.07 11.72
C LEU A 161 -4.44 -7.91 11.71
N GLY A 162 -5.53 -7.31 11.27
CA GLY A 162 -6.77 -8.00 10.94
C GLY A 162 -6.83 -8.34 9.45
N ALA A 163 -8.00 -8.14 8.85
CA ALA A 163 -8.18 -8.34 7.42
C ALA A 163 -7.39 -7.29 6.62
N VAL A 164 -6.73 -7.74 5.57
CA VAL A 164 -6.12 -6.92 4.53
C VAL A 164 -6.79 -7.29 3.22
N SER A 165 -7.51 -6.36 2.60
CA SER A 165 -8.13 -6.58 1.29
C SER A 165 -7.59 -5.63 0.24
N LEU A 166 -7.51 -6.12 -0.98
CA LEU A 166 -7.04 -5.39 -2.15
C LEU A 166 -8.06 -5.57 -3.28
N ASP A 167 -8.69 -4.48 -3.66
CA ASP A 167 -9.53 -4.41 -4.84
C ASP A 167 -8.73 -3.77 -5.96
N ILE A 168 -8.68 -4.43 -7.12
CA ILE A 168 -7.95 -3.96 -8.31
C ILE A 168 -8.97 -3.69 -9.40
N ASN A 169 -9.03 -2.45 -9.86
CA ASN A 169 -9.91 -2.01 -10.92
C ASN A 169 -9.07 -1.68 -12.17
N PRO A 170 -9.50 -2.16 -13.39
CA PRO A 170 -8.82 -1.90 -14.63
C PRO A 170 -8.94 -0.44 -15.10
#